data_08c020eee10ffd3fc0ba806d0771545e
#
_entry.id   08c020eee10ffd3fc0ba806d0771545e
#
_cell.length_a   1.000
_cell.length_b   1.000
_cell.length_c   1.000
_cell.angle_alpha   90.00
_cell.angle_beta   90.00
_cell.angle_gamma   90.00
#
_symmetry.space_group_name_H-M   'P 1'
#
loop_
_entity.id
_entity.type
_entity.pdbx_description
1 polymer ?
#
loop_
_entity_poly.entity_id
_entity_poly.type
_entity_poly.pdbx_seq_one_letter_code
_entity_poly.pdbx_strand_id
1 'polypeptide(L)'
;MGLLLSGGGARASYQAGVLKYLGEAFPTMRFPILTGVSAGAINAAHLGTHSGDLKECTERLVDSWLEISPGDVYQSESSISWAKNYLFKRSRDEPDITRRAFLETSPLRDYLMRKLSDGTGRLAGVETRLASGFLQALAIVTTNYTTGQTVTWVQGSDIERWERPNRVSFNTSLTIDHVMASTALPLIFPAIQIGDAYYGDGGIRLAAPLAPAVHLGANKVLAISTRYARSRAEADEPQFVGYPPLGQIFGLLMNSIFLDALDQDALMMDRINALLDELPRRKRLGLRPVELLVLRPSVDLGRLASEFETTVTGPLALFSRLFGRSKSPDWLSMLLFENQYVTRLIEVGYTDAREQHDRIEGFLEDSELPPRSEAHLAELDGPGHNS
;
A
#
# COMPACT_ATOMS: atom_id res chain seq x y z
N MET A 1 -8.03 -15.19 8.77
CA MET A 1 -6.91 -14.80 7.89
C MET A 1 -7.10 -13.36 7.43
N GLY A 2 -6.04 -12.57 7.44
CA GLY A 2 -6.02 -11.19 6.95
C GLY A 2 -5.15 -11.05 5.70
N LEU A 3 -5.50 -10.11 4.82
CA LEU A 3 -4.67 -9.66 3.71
C LEU A 3 -4.27 -8.22 3.96
N LEU A 4 -2.97 -7.94 3.92
CA LEU A 4 -2.41 -6.60 3.96
C LEU A 4 -1.85 -6.22 2.58
N LEU A 5 -2.31 -5.09 2.06
CA LEU A 5 -1.85 -4.51 0.79
C LEU A 5 -1.12 -3.20 1.08
N SER A 6 0.20 -3.20 0.88
CA SER A 6 1.05 -2.04 1.14
C SER A 6 0.86 -0.93 0.09
N GLY A 7 1.31 0.27 0.41
CA GLY A 7 1.36 1.38 -0.53
C GLY A 7 2.39 1.20 -1.64
N GLY A 8 2.45 2.17 -2.55
CA GLY A 8 3.46 2.20 -3.60
C GLY A 8 3.02 2.84 -4.92
N GLY A 9 1.88 3.50 -4.98
CA GLY A 9 1.36 4.10 -6.21
C GLY A 9 1.19 3.07 -7.32
N ALA A 10 1.69 3.32 -8.54
CA ALA A 10 1.63 2.40 -9.67
C ALA A 10 2.26 1.03 -9.39
N ARG A 11 3.25 0.94 -8.46
CA ARG A 11 3.83 -0.34 -8.03
C ARG A 11 2.78 -1.31 -7.46
N ALA A 12 1.60 -0.82 -7.02
CA ALA A 12 0.55 -1.69 -6.49
C ALA A 12 -0.10 -2.59 -7.56
N SER A 13 0.15 -2.36 -8.86
CA SER A 13 -0.21 -3.31 -9.92
C SER A 13 0.54 -4.65 -9.81
N TYR A 14 1.73 -4.67 -9.20
CA TYR A 14 2.40 -5.91 -8.79
C TYR A 14 1.51 -6.78 -7.89
N GLN A 15 0.81 -6.16 -6.93
CA GLN A 15 -0.10 -6.87 -6.04
C GLN A 15 -1.26 -7.52 -6.81
N ALA A 16 -1.74 -6.87 -7.88
CA ALA A 16 -2.79 -7.46 -8.73
C ALA A 16 -2.29 -8.74 -9.43
N GLY A 17 -1.02 -8.76 -9.86
CA GLY A 17 -0.39 -9.97 -10.42
C GLY A 17 -0.28 -11.11 -9.41
N VAL A 18 0.18 -10.82 -8.19
CA VAL A 18 0.23 -11.78 -7.08
C VAL A 18 -1.18 -12.32 -6.79
N LEU A 19 -2.17 -11.44 -6.64
CA LEU A 19 -3.55 -11.80 -6.33
C LEU A 19 -4.18 -12.64 -7.44
N LYS A 20 -3.88 -12.36 -8.71
CA LYS A 20 -4.34 -13.16 -9.85
C LYS A 20 -3.87 -14.60 -9.72
N TYR A 21 -2.57 -14.81 -9.45
CA TYR A 21 -2.05 -16.15 -9.23
C TYR A 21 -2.74 -16.84 -8.06
N LEU A 22 -2.93 -16.14 -6.93
CA LEU A 22 -3.64 -16.70 -5.77
C LEU A 22 -5.07 -17.11 -6.11
N GLY A 23 -5.80 -16.31 -6.89
CA GLY A 23 -7.15 -16.63 -7.34
C GLY A 23 -7.22 -17.85 -8.26
N GLU A 24 -6.21 -18.06 -9.11
CA GLU A 24 -6.12 -19.21 -10.01
C GLU A 24 -5.67 -20.49 -9.27
N ALA A 25 -4.66 -20.39 -8.42
CA ALA A 25 -4.06 -21.55 -7.74
C ALA A 25 -4.89 -21.99 -6.51
N PHE A 26 -5.52 -21.03 -5.82
CA PHE A 26 -6.25 -21.26 -4.56
C PHE A 26 -7.66 -20.66 -4.61
N PRO A 27 -8.56 -21.14 -5.47
CA PRO A 27 -9.85 -20.50 -5.73
C PRO A 27 -10.80 -20.50 -4.51
N THR A 28 -10.58 -21.37 -3.55
CA THR A 28 -11.35 -21.43 -2.29
C THR A 28 -10.82 -20.53 -1.20
N MET A 29 -9.66 -19.89 -1.42
CA MET A 29 -9.05 -18.96 -0.48
C MET A 29 -9.96 -17.76 -0.23
N ARG A 30 -10.00 -17.32 1.02
CA ARG A 30 -10.77 -16.15 1.46
C ARG A 30 -9.95 -15.27 2.37
N PHE A 31 -10.14 -13.98 2.21
CA PHE A 31 -9.57 -12.96 3.06
C PHE A 31 -10.68 -12.23 3.82
N PRO A 32 -11.15 -12.75 4.96
CA PRO A 32 -12.20 -12.11 5.76
C PRO A 32 -11.81 -10.72 6.26
N ILE A 33 -10.51 -10.46 6.42
CA ILE A 33 -9.98 -9.17 6.86
C ILE A 33 -9.11 -8.62 5.76
N LEU A 34 -9.49 -7.46 5.24
CA LEU A 34 -8.76 -6.72 4.21
C LEU A 34 -8.23 -5.42 4.80
N THR A 35 -6.95 -5.17 4.64
CA THR A 35 -6.31 -3.92 5.06
C THR A 35 -5.49 -3.35 3.92
N GLY A 36 -5.64 -2.05 3.69
CA GLY A 36 -4.92 -1.37 2.62
C GLY A 36 -4.48 0.03 3.00
N VAL A 37 -3.35 0.45 2.42
CA VAL A 37 -2.82 1.80 2.55
C VAL A 37 -2.36 2.31 1.18
N SER A 38 -2.56 3.60 0.90
CA SER A 38 -2.21 4.21 -0.39
C SER A 38 -2.87 3.46 -1.57
N ALA A 39 -2.15 3.16 -2.63
CA ALA A 39 -2.68 2.36 -3.74
C ALA A 39 -3.11 0.93 -3.32
N GLY A 40 -2.53 0.38 -2.24
CA GLY A 40 -3.03 -0.86 -1.64
C GLY A 40 -4.45 -0.73 -1.08
N ALA A 41 -4.90 0.47 -0.70
CA ALA A 41 -6.29 0.72 -0.32
C ALA A 41 -7.24 0.60 -1.51
N ILE A 42 -6.81 0.95 -2.72
CA ILE A 42 -7.59 0.73 -3.96
C ILE A 42 -7.80 -0.76 -4.17
N ASN A 43 -6.72 -1.55 -4.09
CA ASN A 43 -6.79 -2.99 -4.26
C ASN A 43 -7.65 -3.66 -3.17
N ALA A 44 -7.50 -3.23 -1.90
CA ALA A 44 -8.33 -3.74 -0.80
C ALA A 44 -9.81 -3.38 -0.98
N ALA A 45 -10.11 -2.16 -1.40
CA ALA A 45 -11.48 -1.72 -1.70
C ALA A 45 -12.06 -2.54 -2.87
N HIS A 46 -11.28 -2.77 -3.94
CA HIS A 46 -11.71 -3.60 -5.06
C HIS A 46 -12.08 -5.02 -4.59
N LEU A 47 -11.21 -5.67 -3.82
CA LEU A 47 -11.50 -6.98 -3.26
C LEU A 47 -12.71 -6.96 -2.32
N GLY A 48 -12.92 -5.90 -1.56
CA GLY A 48 -14.04 -5.73 -0.65
C GLY A 48 -15.38 -5.50 -1.35
N THR A 49 -15.39 -4.94 -2.55
CA THR A 49 -16.61 -4.56 -3.30
C THR A 49 -17.13 -5.65 -4.22
N HIS A 50 -16.29 -6.56 -4.70
CA HIS A 50 -16.68 -7.58 -5.68
C HIS A 50 -17.28 -8.83 -5.02
N SER A 51 -18.38 -9.33 -5.59
CA SER A 51 -19.18 -10.45 -5.03
C SER A 51 -18.80 -11.83 -5.57
N GLY A 52 -17.93 -11.94 -6.57
CA GLY A 52 -17.48 -13.20 -7.16
C GLY A 52 -16.54 -14.01 -6.27
N ASP A 53 -16.07 -15.15 -6.77
CA ASP A 53 -14.97 -15.89 -6.16
C ASP A 53 -13.65 -15.10 -6.26
N LEU A 54 -12.58 -15.59 -5.62
CA LEU A 54 -11.31 -14.88 -5.61
C LEU A 54 -10.72 -14.73 -7.02
N LYS A 55 -10.87 -15.77 -7.87
CA LYS A 55 -10.36 -15.75 -9.23
C LYS A 55 -11.02 -14.65 -10.05
N GLU A 56 -12.35 -14.65 -10.09
CA GLU A 56 -13.12 -13.64 -10.83
C GLU A 56 -12.81 -12.20 -10.34
N CYS A 57 -12.74 -12.04 -9.02
CA CYS A 57 -12.42 -10.76 -8.41
C CYS A 57 -11.03 -10.25 -8.80
N THR A 58 -10.02 -11.13 -8.80
CA THR A 58 -8.64 -10.75 -9.11
C THR A 58 -8.41 -10.57 -10.61
N GLU A 59 -9.10 -11.28 -11.48
CA GLU A 59 -9.11 -11.01 -12.92
C GLU A 59 -9.63 -9.60 -13.21
N ARG A 60 -10.76 -9.20 -12.61
CA ARG A 60 -11.31 -7.83 -12.74
C ARG A 60 -10.37 -6.76 -12.15
N LEU A 61 -9.63 -7.09 -11.10
CA LEU A 61 -8.61 -6.18 -10.56
C LEU A 61 -7.49 -5.95 -11.58
N VAL A 62 -7.01 -7.03 -12.20
CA VAL A 62 -5.99 -6.93 -13.26
C VAL A 62 -6.52 -6.11 -14.44
N ASP A 63 -7.74 -6.37 -14.91
CA ASP A 63 -8.35 -5.59 -15.99
C ASP A 63 -8.40 -4.10 -15.63
N SER A 64 -8.79 -3.77 -14.40
CA SER A 64 -8.82 -2.37 -13.92
C SER A 64 -7.44 -1.72 -13.94
N TRP A 65 -6.38 -2.45 -13.60
CA TRP A 65 -5.00 -1.95 -13.67
C TRP A 65 -4.50 -1.81 -15.11
N LEU A 66 -4.92 -2.68 -16.04
CA LEU A 66 -4.55 -2.60 -17.45
C LEU A 66 -5.29 -1.49 -18.21
N GLU A 67 -6.49 -1.12 -17.75
CA GLU A 67 -7.27 -0.02 -18.33
C GLU A 67 -6.77 1.36 -17.89
N ILE A 68 -6.14 1.46 -16.68
CA ILE A 68 -5.76 2.76 -16.12
C ILE A 68 -4.62 3.39 -16.90
N SER A 69 -4.74 4.68 -17.15
CA SER A 69 -3.71 5.52 -17.78
C SER A 69 -3.33 6.69 -16.87
N PRO A 70 -2.21 7.38 -17.11
CA PRO A 70 -1.85 8.58 -16.35
C PRO A 70 -2.98 9.64 -16.31
N GLY A 71 -3.72 9.78 -17.41
CA GLY A 71 -4.85 10.72 -17.51
C GLY A 71 -6.06 10.35 -16.65
N ASP A 72 -6.19 9.07 -16.25
CA ASP A 72 -7.22 8.61 -15.32
C ASP A 72 -6.82 8.80 -13.85
N VAL A 73 -5.56 9.10 -13.58
CA VAL A 73 -5.04 9.27 -12.21
C VAL A 73 -4.87 10.72 -11.84
N TYR A 74 -4.22 11.50 -12.71
CA TYR A 74 -3.91 12.89 -12.43
C TYR A 74 -3.89 13.78 -13.67
N GLN A 75 -4.19 15.06 -13.44
CA GLN A 75 -4.00 16.12 -14.43
C GLN A 75 -3.01 17.15 -13.89
N SER A 76 -2.29 17.84 -14.81
CA SER A 76 -1.56 19.04 -14.44
C SER A 76 -2.41 20.25 -14.68
N GLU A 77 -2.57 21.11 -13.70
CA GLU A 77 -2.76 22.51 -14.03
C GLU A 77 -1.53 23.02 -14.80
N SER A 78 -1.72 23.93 -15.77
CA SER A 78 -0.58 24.47 -16.51
C SER A 78 0.48 24.96 -15.51
N SER A 79 1.73 24.50 -15.68
CA SER A 79 2.87 24.76 -14.79
C SER A 79 3.10 26.25 -14.49
N ILE A 80 2.67 27.14 -15.38
CA ILE A 80 2.71 28.59 -15.20
C ILE A 80 1.65 29.06 -14.20
N SER A 81 0.48 28.42 -14.18
CA SER A 81 -0.60 28.72 -13.24
C SER A 81 -0.23 28.29 -11.82
N TRP A 82 0.36 27.10 -11.64
CA TRP A 82 0.85 26.61 -10.36
C TRP A 82 1.92 27.53 -9.74
N ALA A 83 2.97 27.88 -10.52
CA ALA A 83 4.05 28.76 -10.05
C ALA A 83 3.55 30.16 -9.70
N LYS A 84 2.66 30.74 -10.52
CA LYS A 84 2.01 32.03 -10.23
C LYS A 84 1.14 31.95 -8.95
N ASN A 85 0.36 30.91 -8.80
CA ASN A 85 -0.55 30.76 -7.66
C ASN A 85 0.22 30.51 -6.36
N TYR A 86 1.30 29.72 -6.40
CA TYR A 86 2.14 29.43 -5.24
C TYR A 86 2.99 30.66 -4.80
N LEU A 87 3.52 31.41 -5.76
CA LEU A 87 4.44 32.53 -5.48
C LEU A 87 3.73 33.89 -5.28
N PHE A 88 2.58 34.12 -5.91
CA PHE A 88 1.99 35.46 -6.02
C PHE A 88 0.59 35.65 -5.42
N LYS A 89 -0.17 34.59 -5.11
CA LYS A 89 -1.49 34.72 -4.46
C LYS A 89 -1.42 34.41 -2.97
N ARG A 90 -1.10 35.44 -2.21
CA ARG A 90 -1.38 35.59 -0.78
C ARG A 90 -2.84 36.10 -0.60
N SER A 91 -3.84 35.40 -1.12
CA SER A 91 -5.23 35.76 -0.84
C SER A 91 -5.65 35.11 0.48
N ARG A 92 -6.03 35.94 1.43
CA ARG A 92 -6.41 35.56 2.80
C ARG A 92 -7.83 35.03 2.93
N ASP A 93 -8.65 35.09 1.89
CA ASP A 93 -10.11 35.06 2.05
C ASP A 93 -10.85 33.85 1.46
N GLU A 94 -10.18 32.89 0.79
CA GLU A 94 -10.79 31.56 0.55
C GLU A 94 -9.71 30.49 0.40
N PRO A 95 -9.78 29.39 1.17
CA PRO A 95 -8.90 28.24 0.98
C PRO A 95 -9.38 27.43 -0.22
N ASP A 96 -8.99 27.83 -1.43
CA ASP A 96 -9.13 26.98 -2.61
C ASP A 96 -8.21 25.78 -2.46
N ILE A 97 -8.78 24.66 -2.04
CA ILE A 97 -8.11 23.42 -1.64
C ILE A 97 -7.39 22.78 -2.83
N THR A 98 -7.90 22.96 -4.04
CA THR A 98 -7.38 22.40 -5.28
C THR A 98 -6.02 22.98 -5.69
N ARG A 99 -5.60 24.14 -5.12
CA ARG A 99 -4.40 24.87 -5.49
C ARG A 99 -3.16 24.55 -4.65
N ARG A 100 -3.20 23.56 -3.78
CA ARG A 100 -2.11 23.27 -2.82
C ARG A 100 -1.30 22.02 -3.15
N ALA A 101 -1.58 21.32 -4.24
CA ALA A 101 -0.88 20.14 -4.68
C ALA A 101 -0.29 20.34 -6.09
N PHE A 102 0.72 19.55 -6.41
CA PHE A 102 1.39 19.60 -7.71
C PHE A 102 0.54 19.02 -8.83
N LEU A 103 -0.23 17.97 -8.55
CA LEU A 103 -1.13 17.27 -9.48
C LEU A 103 -2.56 17.28 -8.91
N GLU A 104 -3.53 17.37 -9.79
CA GLU A 104 -4.95 17.31 -9.47
C GLU A 104 -5.45 15.88 -9.71
N THR A 105 -6.27 15.33 -8.80
CA THR A 105 -6.68 13.91 -8.78
C THR A 105 -8.18 13.68 -8.96
N SER A 106 -8.90 14.65 -9.53
CA SER A 106 -10.31 14.44 -9.90
C SER A 106 -10.49 13.27 -10.89
N PRO A 107 -9.59 13.03 -11.88
CA PRO A 107 -9.73 11.86 -12.74
C PRO A 107 -9.71 10.54 -11.97
N LEU A 108 -8.82 10.42 -10.96
CA LEU A 108 -8.77 9.22 -10.13
C LEU A 108 -10.08 9.05 -9.35
N ARG A 109 -10.62 10.15 -8.80
CA ARG A 109 -11.92 10.12 -8.13
C ARG A 109 -13.02 9.61 -9.05
N ASP A 110 -13.12 10.14 -10.27
CA ASP A 110 -14.12 9.75 -11.25
C ASP A 110 -13.94 8.28 -11.67
N TYR A 111 -12.70 7.84 -11.83
CA TYR A 111 -12.38 6.44 -12.12
C TYR A 111 -12.86 5.52 -10.98
N LEU A 112 -12.50 5.82 -9.72
CA LEU A 112 -12.91 5.04 -8.56
C LEU A 112 -14.43 5.07 -8.33
N MET A 113 -15.08 6.21 -8.59
CA MET A 113 -16.54 6.32 -8.53
C MET A 113 -17.22 5.35 -9.50
N ARG A 114 -16.71 5.25 -10.73
CA ARG A 114 -17.25 4.30 -11.74
C ARG A 114 -16.98 2.83 -11.39
N LYS A 115 -15.82 2.52 -10.81
CA LYS A 115 -15.37 1.14 -10.59
C LYS A 115 -15.82 0.55 -9.25
N LEU A 116 -15.88 1.35 -8.18
CA LEU A 116 -16.02 0.87 -6.81
C LEU A 116 -17.25 1.43 -6.08
N SER A 117 -17.94 2.45 -6.61
CA SER A 117 -19.05 3.09 -5.91
C SER A 117 -20.41 2.50 -6.30
N ASP A 118 -21.35 2.58 -5.36
CA ASP A 118 -22.78 2.34 -5.56
C ASP A 118 -23.52 3.50 -6.25
N GLY A 119 -22.79 4.52 -6.70
CA GLY A 119 -23.33 5.76 -7.25
C GLY A 119 -23.54 6.87 -6.23
N THR A 120 -23.53 6.58 -4.93
CA THR A 120 -23.65 7.57 -3.84
C THR A 120 -22.29 7.99 -3.26
N GLY A 121 -21.20 7.37 -3.71
CA GLY A 121 -19.86 7.54 -3.17
C GLY A 121 -19.47 6.50 -2.11
N ARG A 122 -20.39 5.63 -1.67
CA ARG A 122 -20.07 4.50 -0.79
C ARG A 122 -19.45 3.37 -1.60
N LEU A 123 -18.62 2.56 -0.95
CA LEU A 123 -18.06 1.36 -1.57
C LEU A 123 -19.17 0.32 -1.78
N ALA A 124 -19.41 -0.03 -3.04
CA ALA A 124 -20.46 -0.97 -3.43
C ALA A 124 -20.21 -2.37 -2.84
N GLY A 125 -21.27 -3.08 -2.47
CA GLY A 125 -21.22 -4.49 -2.09
C GLY A 125 -20.55 -4.83 -0.77
N VAL A 126 -19.83 -3.91 -0.11
CA VAL A 126 -19.14 -4.17 1.17
C VAL A 126 -20.14 -4.64 2.24
N GLU A 127 -21.28 -3.95 2.39
CA GLU A 127 -22.33 -4.34 3.34
C GLU A 127 -22.87 -5.75 3.06
N THR A 128 -23.09 -6.09 1.79
CA THR A 128 -23.57 -7.43 1.40
C THR A 128 -22.55 -8.51 1.75
N ARG A 129 -21.26 -8.25 1.55
CA ARG A 129 -20.20 -9.19 1.88
C ARG A 129 -20.01 -9.35 3.39
N LEU A 130 -20.19 -8.29 4.16
CA LEU A 130 -20.24 -8.36 5.63
C LEU A 130 -21.43 -9.19 6.11
N ALA A 131 -22.63 -8.91 5.59
CA ALA A 131 -23.85 -9.63 5.97
C ALA A 131 -23.79 -11.13 5.61
N SER A 132 -23.12 -11.50 4.52
CA SER A 132 -22.94 -12.88 4.10
C SER A 132 -21.81 -13.63 4.82
N GLY A 133 -21.04 -12.95 5.66
CA GLY A 133 -19.86 -13.51 6.35
C GLY A 133 -18.65 -13.78 5.44
N PHE A 134 -18.68 -13.35 4.18
CA PHE A 134 -17.51 -13.42 3.29
C PHE A 134 -16.42 -12.45 3.71
N LEU A 135 -16.81 -11.30 4.24
CA LEU A 135 -15.95 -10.28 4.77
C LEU A 135 -16.28 -10.09 6.26
N GLN A 136 -15.28 -9.96 7.09
CA GLN A 136 -15.40 -9.56 8.49
C GLN A 136 -15.13 -8.07 8.65
N ALA A 137 -14.09 -7.57 7.96
CA ALA A 137 -13.74 -6.17 7.99
C ALA A 137 -12.92 -5.74 6.76
N LEU A 138 -13.18 -4.51 6.30
CA LEU A 138 -12.33 -3.77 5.37
C LEU A 138 -11.77 -2.54 6.10
N ALA A 139 -10.45 -2.37 6.08
CA ALA A 139 -9.77 -1.26 6.73
C ALA A 139 -8.92 -0.46 5.75
N ILE A 140 -9.07 0.86 5.77
CA ILE A 140 -8.30 1.82 4.97
C ILE A 140 -7.56 2.75 5.92
N VAL A 141 -6.25 2.93 5.71
CA VAL A 141 -5.40 3.73 6.57
C VAL A 141 -5.13 5.09 5.93
N THR A 142 -5.27 6.16 6.73
CA THR A 142 -4.99 7.55 6.34
C THR A 142 -4.18 8.26 7.43
N THR A 143 -3.63 9.42 7.10
CA THR A 143 -3.01 10.33 8.07
C THR A 143 -3.88 11.57 8.22
N ASN A 144 -4.30 11.90 9.44
CA ASN A 144 -4.99 13.13 9.75
C ASN A 144 -3.99 14.28 9.86
N TYR A 145 -4.07 15.28 8.98
CA TYR A 145 -3.14 16.40 8.98
C TYR A 145 -3.39 17.40 10.12
N THR A 146 -4.60 17.42 10.67
CA THR A 146 -4.93 18.33 11.79
C THR A 146 -4.33 17.85 13.11
N THR A 147 -4.42 16.53 13.39
CA THR A 147 -3.94 15.94 14.66
C THR A 147 -2.58 15.26 14.52
N GLY A 148 -2.13 14.98 13.30
CA GLY A 148 -0.93 14.20 13.01
C GLY A 148 -1.06 12.71 13.34
N GLN A 149 -2.27 12.18 13.55
CA GLN A 149 -2.51 10.78 13.88
C GLN A 149 -2.68 9.92 12.62
N THR A 150 -2.26 8.65 12.72
CA THR A 150 -2.71 7.62 11.79
C THR A 150 -4.15 7.27 12.12
N VAL A 151 -5.03 7.30 11.12
CA VAL A 151 -6.45 6.94 11.25
C VAL A 151 -6.73 5.70 10.43
N THR A 152 -7.25 4.66 11.07
CA THR A 152 -7.74 3.46 10.41
C THR A 152 -9.27 3.52 10.34
N TRP A 153 -9.78 3.70 9.14
CA TRP A 153 -11.21 3.65 8.84
C TRP A 153 -11.59 2.20 8.61
N VAL A 154 -12.55 1.70 9.36
CA VAL A 154 -12.97 0.30 9.31
C VAL A 154 -14.44 0.23 8.98
N GLN A 155 -14.80 -0.64 8.04
CA GLN A 155 -16.17 -1.10 7.88
C GLN A 155 -16.21 -2.59 8.20
N GLY A 156 -16.89 -2.96 9.28
CA GLY A 156 -16.93 -4.33 9.75
C GLY A 156 -18.00 -4.54 10.82
N SER A 157 -18.27 -5.81 11.14
CA SER A 157 -19.20 -6.20 12.19
C SER A 157 -18.47 -6.36 13.51
N ASP A 158 -19.05 -5.88 14.60
CA ASP A 158 -18.55 -6.04 15.98
C ASP A 158 -17.10 -5.57 16.18
N ILE A 159 -16.73 -4.47 15.54
CA ILE A 159 -15.39 -3.92 15.62
C ILE A 159 -15.26 -3.01 16.84
N GLU A 160 -14.41 -3.40 17.80
CA GLU A 160 -14.02 -2.54 18.89
C GLU A 160 -13.10 -1.42 18.42
N ARG A 161 -13.39 -0.19 18.81
CA ARG A 161 -12.53 0.96 18.57
C ARG A 161 -11.23 0.79 19.37
N TRP A 162 -10.10 0.98 18.71
CA TRP A 162 -8.80 1.08 19.39
C TRP A 162 -8.23 2.48 19.27
N GLU A 163 -7.54 2.89 20.33
CA GLU A 163 -6.89 4.19 20.39
C GLU A 163 -5.52 4.06 21.06
N ARG A 164 -4.55 4.73 20.49
CA ARG A 164 -3.19 4.91 20.99
C ARG A 164 -2.81 6.38 20.74
N PRO A 165 -1.79 6.95 21.40
CA PRO A 165 -1.45 8.38 21.28
C PRO A 165 -1.34 8.89 19.84
N ASN A 166 -0.82 8.05 18.92
CA ASN A 166 -0.60 8.43 17.53
C ASN A 166 -1.47 7.66 16.53
N ARG A 167 -2.41 6.82 16.99
CA ARG A 167 -3.23 5.95 16.13
C ARG A 167 -4.64 5.80 16.69
N VAL A 168 -5.62 5.91 15.81
CA VAL A 168 -7.04 5.75 16.16
C VAL A 168 -7.77 4.98 15.07
N SER A 169 -8.80 4.21 15.44
CA SER A 169 -9.72 3.60 14.49
C SER A 169 -11.11 4.17 14.60
N PHE A 170 -11.82 4.21 13.47
CA PHE A 170 -13.23 4.55 13.41
C PHE A 170 -13.97 3.48 12.61
N ASN A 171 -15.06 2.94 13.19
CA ASN A 171 -15.98 2.07 12.46
C ASN A 171 -16.99 2.95 11.72
N THR A 172 -17.04 2.85 10.40
CA THR A 172 -17.86 3.69 9.52
C THR A 172 -18.13 3.01 8.18
N SER A 173 -19.16 3.45 7.47
CA SER A 173 -19.34 3.08 6.06
C SER A 173 -18.24 3.72 5.23
N LEU A 174 -17.43 2.91 4.56
CA LEU A 174 -16.33 3.38 3.72
C LEU A 174 -16.84 3.99 2.42
N THR A 175 -16.18 5.05 2.01
CA THR A 175 -16.50 5.81 0.80
C THR A 175 -15.27 5.97 -0.07
N ILE A 176 -15.49 6.44 -1.30
CA ILE A 176 -14.41 6.81 -2.22
C ILE A 176 -13.50 7.88 -1.60
N ASP A 177 -14.03 8.78 -0.75
CA ASP A 177 -13.20 9.78 -0.06
C ASP A 177 -12.15 9.15 0.88
N HIS A 178 -12.48 8.05 1.55
CA HIS A 178 -11.53 7.34 2.39
C HIS A 178 -10.40 6.72 1.54
N VAL A 179 -10.74 6.16 0.37
CA VAL A 179 -9.75 5.62 -0.58
C VAL A 179 -8.88 6.74 -1.15
N MET A 180 -9.51 7.83 -1.60
CA MET A 180 -8.80 9.01 -2.11
C MET A 180 -7.88 9.62 -1.07
N ALA A 181 -8.32 9.74 0.20
CA ALA A 181 -7.49 10.23 1.29
C ALA A 181 -6.26 9.33 1.53
N SER A 182 -6.47 8.00 1.47
CA SER A 182 -5.38 7.05 1.63
C SER A 182 -4.33 7.13 0.51
N THR A 183 -4.74 7.55 -0.70
CA THR A 183 -3.84 7.68 -1.87
C THR A 183 -3.28 9.09 -2.06
N ALA A 184 -3.65 10.04 -1.21
CA ALA A 184 -3.26 11.44 -1.32
C ALA A 184 -1.79 11.65 -0.90
N LEU A 185 -0.85 11.35 -1.82
CA LEU A 185 0.59 11.51 -1.62
C LEU A 185 0.93 12.97 -1.25
N PRO A 186 1.66 13.19 -0.15
CA PRO A 186 1.97 14.52 0.35
C PRO A 186 2.69 15.37 -0.70
N LEU A 187 2.30 16.64 -0.82
CA LEU A 187 2.82 17.62 -1.76
C LEU A 187 2.45 17.34 -3.22
N ILE A 188 2.32 16.07 -3.62
CA ILE A 188 2.03 15.68 -5.00
C ILE A 188 0.53 15.72 -5.27
N PHE A 189 -0.28 15.12 -4.41
CA PHE A 189 -1.73 15.05 -4.51
C PHE A 189 -2.42 15.89 -3.43
N PRO A 190 -3.61 16.44 -3.72
CA PRO A 190 -4.34 17.24 -2.74
C PRO A 190 -4.81 16.39 -1.56
N ALA A 191 -4.78 16.97 -0.36
CA ALA A 191 -5.40 16.38 0.81
C ALA A 191 -6.92 16.31 0.64
N ILE A 192 -7.53 15.25 1.15
CA ILE A 192 -8.98 15.02 1.05
C ILE A 192 -9.65 15.41 2.35
N GLN A 193 -10.72 16.18 2.27
CA GLN A 193 -11.53 16.53 3.41
C GLN A 193 -12.54 15.40 3.72
N ILE A 194 -12.53 14.93 4.97
CA ILE A 194 -13.52 13.99 5.51
C ILE A 194 -14.03 14.59 6.81
N GLY A 195 -15.31 14.96 6.84
CA GLY A 195 -15.88 15.76 7.93
C GLY A 195 -15.16 17.12 8.05
N ASP A 196 -14.71 17.45 9.26
CA ASP A 196 -14.08 18.75 9.57
C ASP A 196 -12.54 18.72 9.45
N ALA A 197 -11.93 17.61 9.01
CA ALA A 197 -10.49 17.47 8.96
C ALA A 197 -9.97 17.07 7.57
N TYR A 198 -8.68 17.36 7.32
CA TYR A 198 -7.98 16.98 6.10
C TYR A 198 -7.11 15.77 6.32
N TYR A 199 -7.16 14.86 5.37
CA TYR A 199 -6.44 13.59 5.40
C TYR A 199 -5.54 13.42 4.19
N GLY A 200 -4.43 12.77 4.40
CA GLY A 200 -3.50 12.37 3.37
C GLY A 200 -3.11 10.91 3.48
N ASP A 201 -2.16 10.51 2.67
CA ASP A 201 -1.70 9.12 2.55
C ASP A 201 -1.34 8.52 3.91
N GLY A 202 -1.89 7.33 4.17
CA GLY A 202 -1.69 6.61 5.42
C GLY A 202 -0.23 6.26 5.69
N GLY A 203 0.55 6.01 4.64
CA GLY A 203 1.96 5.64 4.74
C GLY A 203 2.83 6.66 5.48
N ILE A 204 2.45 7.95 5.50
CA ILE A 204 3.24 9.02 6.14
C ILE A 204 3.54 8.72 7.62
N ARG A 205 2.61 8.11 8.34
CA ARG A 205 2.74 7.82 9.79
C ARG A 205 2.46 6.37 10.16
N LEU A 206 2.40 5.48 9.19
CA LEU A 206 2.09 4.06 9.43
C LEU A 206 3.34 3.31 9.93
N ALA A 207 3.62 3.44 11.21
CA ALA A 207 4.75 2.76 11.85
C ALA A 207 4.53 1.25 12.10
N ALA A 208 3.28 0.78 12.01
CA ALA A 208 2.92 -0.62 12.23
C ALA A 208 1.83 -1.06 11.24
N PRO A 209 2.20 -1.38 9.99
CA PRO A 209 1.27 -1.78 8.93
C PRO A 209 0.43 -3.02 9.26
N LEU A 210 0.99 -3.97 10.00
CA LEU A 210 0.31 -5.22 10.39
C LEU A 210 -0.74 -5.00 11.50
N ALA A 211 -0.60 -3.94 12.30
CA ALA A 211 -1.44 -3.71 13.46
C ALA A 211 -2.95 -3.67 13.15
N PRO A 212 -3.46 -3.03 12.06
CA PRO A 212 -4.88 -3.06 11.74
C PRO A 212 -5.42 -4.48 11.57
N ALA A 213 -4.75 -5.35 10.80
CA ALA A 213 -5.17 -6.74 10.59
C ALA A 213 -5.19 -7.53 11.91
N VAL A 214 -4.19 -7.33 12.77
CA VAL A 214 -4.10 -7.99 14.08
C VAL A 214 -5.23 -7.52 15.01
N HIS A 215 -5.51 -6.21 15.06
CA HIS A 215 -6.61 -5.64 15.85
C HIS A 215 -7.97 -6.14 15.38
N LEU A 216 -8.13 -6.36 14.08
CA LEU A 216 -9.35 -6.91 13.48
C LEU A 216 -9.49 -8.43 13.70
N GLY A 217 -8.54 -9.07 14.36
CA GLY A 217 -8.66 -10.46 14.75
C GLY A 217 -7.88 -11.46 13.88
N ALA A 218 -7.10 -11.02 12.89
CA ALA A 218 -6.31 -11.94 12.08
C ALA A 218 -5.25 -12.68 12.91
N ASN A 219 -5.25 -13.99 12.86
CA ASN A 219 -4.21 -14.88 13.43
C ASN A 219 -3.21 -15.35 12.37
N LYS A 220 -3.56 -15.22 11.08
CA LYS A 220 -2.68 -15.38 9.93
C LYS A 220 -2.80 -14.13 9.07
N VAL A 221 -1.68 -13.56 8.63
CA VAL A 221 -1.64 -12.38 7.76
C VAL A 221 -0.79 -12.68 6.54
N LEU A 222 -1.40 -12.61 5.36
CA LEU A 222 -0.68 -12.51 4.10
C LEU A 222 -0.46 -11.04 3.79
N ALA A 223 0.79 -10.60 3.69
CA ALA A 223 1.15 -9.24 3.33
C ALA A 223 1.79 -9.20 1.95
N ILE A 224 1.28 -8.36 1.05
CA ILE A 224 1.88 -8.15 -0.27
C ILE A 224 2.56 -6.79 -0.27
N SER A 225 3.90 -6.83 -0.25
CA SER A 225 4.76 -5.64 -0.28
C SER A 225 5.04 -5.22 -1.73
N THR A 226 5.24 -3.93 -1.95
CA THR A 226 5.75 -3.39 -3.22
C THR A 226 7.24 -3.03 -3.15
N ARG A 227 7.89 -3.42 -2.04
CA ARG A 227 9.32 -3.18 -1.81
C ARG A 227 10.16 -4.40 -2.17
N TYR A 228 11.15 -4.18 -3.03
CA TYR A 228 12.21 -5.13 -3.27
C TYR A 228 13.18 -5.19 -2.09
N ALA A 229 13.49 -6.39 -1.61
CA ALA A 229 14.48 -6.60 -0.57
C ALA A 229 15.86 -6.74 -1.23
N ARG A 230 16.68 -5.67 -1.17
CA ARG A 230 18.03 -5.68 -1.71
C ARG A 230 18.92 -6.68 -0.95
N SER A 231 19.72 -7.44 -1.68
CA SER A 231 20.81 -8.20 -1.10
C SER A 231 21.84 -7.25 -0.47
N ARG A 232 22.68 -7.78 0.43
CA ARG A 232 23.75 -6.97 1.04
C ARG A 232 24.72 -6.41 -0.01
N ALA A 233 25.05 -7.20 -1.02
CA ALA A 233 25.93 -6.74 -2.10
C ALA A 233 25.32 -5.56 -2.88
N GLU A 234 24.02 -5.63 -3.21
CA GLU A 234 23.31 -4.54 -3.89
C GLU A 234 23.15 -3.30 -3.00
N ALA A 235 23.01 -3.48 -1.67
CA ALA A 235 22.89 -2.37 -0.73
C ALA A 235 24.20 -1.58 -0.59
N ASP A 236 25.35 -2.25 -0.76
CA ASP A 236 26.68 -1.63 -0.69
C ASP A 236 27.07 -0.93 -2.00
N GLU A 237 26.34 -1.11 -3.11
CA GLU A 237 26.62 -0.44 -4.38
C GLU A 237 26.20 1.05 -4.35
N PRO A 238 27.15 2.00 -4.66
CA PRO A 238 26.81 3.40 -4.74
C PRO A 238 25.84 3.70 -5.88
N GLN A 239 24.69 4.29 -5.58
CA GLN A 239 23.69 4.64 -6.60
C GLN A 239 24.03 5.90 -7.40
N PHE A 240 24.95 6.73 -6.89
CA PHE A 240 25.43 7.95 -7.56
C PHE A 240 26.84 8.32 -7.07
N VAL A 241 27.51 9.19 -7.82
CA VAL A 241 28.82 9.72 -7.49
C VAL A 241 28.73 11.24 -7.33
N GLY A 242 29.28 11.77 -6.26
CA GLY A 242 29.27 13.21 -5.96
C GLY A 242 28.12 13.67 -5.07
N TYR A 243 27.73 14.94 -5.19
CA TYR A 243 26.64 15.51 -4.38
C TYR A 243 25.28 14.94 -4.81
N PRO A 244 24.42 14.48 -3.87
CA PRO A 244 23.16 13.83 -4.20
C PRO A 244 22.19 14.80 -4.89
N PRO A 245 21.62 14.45 -6.04
CA PRO A 245 20.55 15.23 -6.67
C PRO A 245 19.31 15.30 -5.77
N LEU A 246 18.52 16.38 -5.87
CA LEU A 246 17.28 16.53 -5.09
C LEU A 246 16.30 15.38 -5.31
N GLY A 247 16.19 14.87 -6.54
CA GLY A 247 15.36 13.71 -6.86
C GLY A 247 15.77 12.43 -6.12
N GLN A 248 17.08 12.24 -5.91
CA GLN A 248 17.59 11.11 -5.12
C GLN A 248 17.18 11.24 -3.64
N ILE A 249 17.36 12.43 -3.06
CA ILE A 249 16.96 12.70 -1.68
C ILE A 249 15.45 12.49 -1.52
N PHE A 250 14.66 13.02 -2.45
CA PHE A 250 13.21 12.86 -2.45
C PHE A 250 12.78 11.38 -2.60
N GLY A 251 13.43 10.62 -3.49
CA GLY A 251 13.21 9.19 -3.65
C GLY A 251 13.49 8.41 -2.36
N LEU A 252 14.60 8.70 -1.68
CA LEU A 252 14.92 8.08 -0.39
C LEU A 252 13.87 8.40 0.69
N LEU A 253 13.41 9.66 0.76
CA LEU A 253 12.35 10.05 1.69
C LEU A 253 11.05 9.29 1.39
N MET A 254 10.66 9.18 0.12
CA MET A 254 9.47 8.43 -0.26
C MET A 254 9.59 6.95 0.07
N ASN A 255 10.72 6.31 -0.19
CA ASN A 255 10.96 4.92 0.16
C ASN A 255 10.89 4.69 1.67
N SER A 256 11.55 5.55 2.45
CA SER A 256 11.54 5.45 3.91
C SER A 256 10.12 5.58 4.49
N ILE A 257 9.30 6.47 3.93
CA ILE A 257 7.94 6.71 4.40
C ILE A 257 7.00 5.57 3.99
N PHE A 258 7.06 5.11 2.74
CA PHE A 258 6.02 4.27 2.16
C PHE A 258 6.37 2.78 2.07
N LEU A 259 7.65 2.42 2.12
CA LEU A 259 8.08 1.05 1.83
C LEU A 259 8.75 0.35 3.01
N ASP A 260 9.45 1.06 3.88
CA ASP A 260 10.31 0.44 4.90
C ASP A 260 9.55 -0.06 6.14
N ALA A 261 8.39 0.55 6.44
CA ALA A 261 7.66 0.27 7.68
C ALA A 261 7.21 -1.19 7.82
N LEU A 262 6.83 -1.85 6.72
CA LEU A 262 6.37 -3.24 6.76
C LEU A 262 7.49 -4.20 7.16
N ASP A 263 8.72 -3.95 6.74
CA ASP A 263 9.86 -4.81 7.06
C ASP A 263 10.20 -4.77 8.55
N GLN A 264 10.18 -3.57 9.14
CA GLN A 264 10.41 -3.38 10.56
C GLN A 264 9.30 -4.01 11.40
N ASP A 265 8.04 -3.87 10.98
CA ASP A 265 6.89 -4.43 11.69
C ASP A 265 6.87 -5.96 11.59
N ALA A 266 7.22 -6.53 10.42
CA ALA A 266 7.37 -7.96 10.22
C ALA A 266 8.46 -8.55 11.14
N LEU A 267 9.64 -7.92 11.20
CA LEU A 267 10.72 -8.34 12.09
C LEU A 267 10.29 -8.28 13.57
N MET A 268 9.56 -7.23 13.96
CA MET A 268 9.04 -7.11 15.32
C MET A 268 8.01 -8.20 15.62
N MET A 269 7.12 -8.52 14.67
CA MET A 269 6.14 -9.60 14.79
C MET A 269 6.84 -10.94 15.00
N ASP A 270 7.87 -11.24 14.22
CA ASP A 270 8.65 -12.47 14.37
C ASP A 270 9.30 -12.59 15.74
N ARG A 271 9.88 -11.50 16.26
CA ARG A 271 10.49 -11.47 17.61
C ARG A 271 9.43 -11.66 18.70
N ILE A 272 8.26 -11.03 18.56
CA ILE A 272 7.15 -11.20 19.51
C ILE A 272 6.66 -12.65 19.48
N ASN A 273 6.48 -13.26 18.31
CA ASN A 273 6.07 -14.64 18.19
C ASN A 273 7.07 -15.58 18.88
N ALA A 274 8.37 -15.41 18.62
CA ALA A 274 9.41 -16.21 19.26
C ALA A 274 9.36 -16.10 20.80
N LEU A 275 9.16 -14.90 21.36
CA LEU A 275 8.98 -14.71 22.79
C LEU A 275 7.70 -15.38 23.32
N LEU A 276 6.61 -15.33 22.56
CA LEU A 276 5.34 -15.95 22.95
C LEU A 276 5.40 -17.47 22.94
N ASP A 277 6.23 -18.08 22.10
CA ASP A 277 6.42 -19.54 22.07
C ASP A 277 7.10 -20.05 23.35
N GLU A 278 8.00 -19.26 23.95
CA GLU A 278 8.64 -19.55 25.21
C GLU A 278 7.72 -19.30 26.43
N LEU A 279 6.61 -18.57 26.27
CA LEU A 279 5.73 -18.20 27.37
C LEU A 279 4.48 -19.07 27.45
N PRO A 280 4.15 -19.64 28.62
CA PRO A 280 2.87 -20.30 28.84
C PRO A 280 1.72 -19.29 28.63
N ARG A 281 0.60 -19.75 28.06
CA ARG A 281 -0.56 -18.91 27.64
C ARG A 281 -1.00 -17.91 28.73
N ARG A 282 -0.98 -18.30 30.03
CA ARG A 282 -1.35 -17.44 31.16
C ARG A 282 -0.42 -16.23 31.38
N LYS A 283 0.79 -16.27 30.82
CA LYS A 283 1.78 -15.18 30.94
C LYS A 283 1.86 -14.28 29.72
N ARG A 284 1.10 -14.58 28.67
CA ARG A 284 1.14 -13.85 27.37
C ARG A 284 0.42 -12.49 27.40
N LEU A 285 -0.17 -12.08 28.53
CA LEU A 285 -0.83 -10.77 28.72
C LEU A 285 -1.86 -10.41 27.64
N GLY A 286 -2.60 -11.42 27.14
CA GLY A 286 -3.56 -11.24 26.04
C GLY A 286 -2.94 -11.24 24.65
N LEU A 287 -1.61 -11.31 24.54
CA LEU A 287 -0.94 -11.45 23.25
C LEU A 287 -1.09 -12.87 22.70
N ARG A 288 -1.18 -12.97 21.38
CA ARG A 288 -1.27 -14.24 20.64
C ARG A 288 -0.26 -14.24 19.51
N PRO A 289 0.31 -15.40 19.17
CA PRO A 289 1.12 -15.52 17.95
C PRO A 289 0.27 -15.19 16.71
N VAL A 290 0.89 -14.53 15.75
CA VAL A 290 0.28 -14.21 14.45
C VAL A 290 1.22 -14.72 13.37
N GLU A 291 0.75 -15.67 12.59
CA GLU A 291 1.50 -16.20 11.46
C GLU A 291 1.54 -15.17 10.35
N LEU A 292 2.73 -14.92 9.81
CA LEU A 292 2.95 -13.89 8.79
C LEU A 292 3.67 -14.48 7.58
N LEU A 293 3.08 -14.30 6.41
CA LEU A 293 3.74 -14.49 5.11
C LEU A 293 3.82 -13.16 4.39
N VAL A 294 5.05 -12.73 4.05
CA VAL A 294 5.26 -11.52 3.25
C VAL A 294 5.75 -11.92 1.86
N LEU A 295 4.97 -11.57 0.84
CA LEU A 295 5.35 -11.68 -0.56
C LEU A 295 5.93 -10.35 -1.04
N ARG A 296 7.06 -10.42 -1.75
CA ARG A 296 7.85 -9.27 -2.20
C ARG A 296 8.25 -9.42 -3.65
N PRO A 297 8.46 -8.31 -4.37
CA PRO A 297 9.03 -8.35 -5.71
C PRO A 297 10.43 -9.00 -5.71
N SER A 298 10.66 -9.88 -6.69
CA SER A 298 11.96 -10.49 -6.96
C SER A 298 12.94 -9.53 -7.64
N VAL A 299 12.42 -8.41 -8.17
CA VAL A 299 13.20 -7.38 -8.88
C VAL A 299 12.93 -6.00 -8.30
N ASP A 300 13.90 -5.09 -8.42
CA ASP A 300 13.74 -3.69 -8.02
C ASP A 300 12.76 -2.97 -8.97
N LEU A 301 11.52 -2.74 -8.51
CA LEU A 301 10.46 -2.10 -9.30
C LEU A 301 10.81 -0.64 -9.65
N GLY A 302 11.62 0.01 -8.84
CA GLY A 302 12.14 1.34 -9.14
C GLY A 302 13.10 1.29 -10.32
N ARG A 303 14.04 0.36 -10.31
CA ARG A 303 14.98 0.17 -11.42
C ARG A 303 14.26 -0.22 -12.70
N LEU A 304 13.24 -1.08 -12.62
CA LEU A 304 12.40 -1.45 -13.74
C LEU A 304 11.72 -0.22 -14.37
N ALA A 305 11.25 0.74 -13.56
CA ALA A 305 10.65 1.97 -14.08
C ALA A 305 11.60 2.82 -14.94
N SER A 306 12.91 2.75 -14.72
CA SER A 306 13.89 3.49 -15.52
C SER A 306 13.94 3.08 -16.98
N GLU A 307 13.52 1.87 -17.30
CA GLU A 307 13.43 1.37 -18.68
C GLU A 307 12.33 2.09 -19.46
N PHE A 308 11.35 2.65 -18.75
CA PHE A 308 10.20 3.37 -19.31
C PHE A 308 10.30 4.90 -19.19
N GLU A 309 11.41 5.44 -18.64
CA GLU A 309 11.57 6.89 -18.41
C GLU A 309 11.44 7.72 -19.69
N THR A 310 11.84 7.18 -20.84
CA THR A 310 11.79 7.85 -22.13
C THR A 310 10.37 8.06 -22.65
N THR A 311 9.39 7.31 -22.16
CA THR A 311 7.97 7.41 -22.51
C THR A 311 7.23 8.46 -21.71
N VAL A 312 7.84 8.99 -20.64
CA VAL A 312 7.21 9.95 -19.73
C VAL A 312 6.96 11.29 -20.45
N THR A 313 5.70 11.66 -20.51
CA THR A 313 5.24 12.91 -21.13
C THR A 313 4.45 13.79 -20.16
N GLY A 314 4.11 15.01 -20.54
CA GLY A 314 3.24 15.89 -19.77
C GLY A 314 3.80 16.34 -18.41
N PRO A 315 2.96 16.38 -17.35
CA PRO A 315 3.33 16.95 -16.04
C PRO A 315 4.47 16.23 -15.36
N LEU A 316 4.51 14.92 -15.52
CA LEU A 316 5.52 14.07 -14.90
C LEU A 316 6.90 14.33 -15.49
N ALA A 317 6.98 14.62 -16.80
CA ALA A 317 8.22 15.02 -17.48
C ALA A 317 8.75 16.36 -16.94
N LEU A 318 7.85 17.30 -16.62
CA LEU A 318 8.23 18.57 -16.01
C LEU A 318 8.73 18.37 -14.57
N PHE A 319 8.04 17.56 -13.79
CA PHE A 319 8.45 17.21 -12.43
C PHE A 319 9.84 16.54 -12.44
N SER A 320 10.09 15.61 -13.36
CA SER A 320 11.40 14.97 -13.51
C SER A 320 12.51 15.96 -13.89
N ARG A 321 12.20 17.02 -14.66
CA ARG A 321 13.15 18.11 -14.99
C ARG A 321 13.46 19.00 -13.79
N LEU A 322 12.47 19.30 -12.92
CA LEU A 322 12.65 20.15 -11.73
C LEU A 322 13.48 19.45 -10.66
N PHE A 323 13.30 18.15 -10.49
CA PHE A 323 14.06 17.36 -9.49
C PHE A 323 15.39 16.80 -10.05
N GLY A 324 15.73 17.13 -11.28
CA GLY A 324 16.93 16.68 -11.98
C GLY A 324 16.73 15.30 -12.63
N ARG A 325 17.45 15.07 -13.74
CA ARG A 325 17.60 13.72 -14.34
C ARG A 325 18.40 12.86 -13.37
N SER A 326 17.77 12.44 -12.30
CA SER A 326 18.34 11.52 -11.33
C SER A 326 18.19 10.11 -11.85
N LYS A 327 19.25 9.32 -11.75
CA LYS A 327 19.21 7.87 -11.96
C LYS A 327 18.43 7.15 -10.84
N SER A 328 17.69 7.87 -9.98
CA SER A 328 16.84 7.27 -8.95
C SER A 328 15.39 7.22 -9.43
N PRO A 329 14.97 6.07 -9.92
CA PRO A 329 13.64 5.87 -10.48
C PRO A 329 12.56 5.65 -9.41
N ASP A 330 12.91 5.68 -8.14
CA ASP A 330 12.02 5.27 -7.06
C ASP A 330 10.72 6.10 -6.97
N TRP A 331 10.80 7.43 -6.97
CA TRP A 331 9.61 8.28 -6.94
C TRP A 331 8.82 8.21 -8.26
N LEU A 332 9.54 8.07 -9.40
CA LEU A 332 8.92 7.97 -10.72
C LEU A 332 8.06 6.70 -10.81
N SER A 333 8.57 5.58 -10.32
CA SER A 333 7.86 4.31 -10.36
C SER A 333 6.53 4.30 -9.58
N MET A 334 6.37 5.19 -8.61
CA MET A 334 5.10 5.36 -7.90
C MET A 334 4.05 6.12 -8.72
N LEU A 335 4.47 6.96 -9.65
CA LEU A 335 3.60 7.81 -10.47
C LEU A 335 3.51 7.34 -11.93
N LEU A 336 4.23 6.29 -12.31
CA LEU A 336 4.30 5.79 -13.68
C LEU A 336 3.13 4.83 -13.96
N PHE A 337 1.97 5.39 -14.32
CA PHE A 337 0.77 4.62 -14.70
C PHE A 337 0.73 4.31 -16.21
N GLU A 338 1.89 4.13 -16.83
CA GLU A 338 2.00 3.72 -18.23
C GLU A 338 1.66 2.23 -18.38
N ASN A 339 0.82 1.90 -19.35
CA ASN A 339 0.29 0.54 -19.53
C ASN A 339 1.40 -0.52 -19.64
N GLN A 340 2.50 -0.23 -20.34
CA GLN A 340 3.62 -1.17 -20.49
C GLN A 340 4.30 -1.47 -19.15
N TYR A 341 4.49 -0.44 -18.31
CA TYR A 341 5.08 -0.62 -16.98
C TYR A 341 4.12 -1.38 -16.07
N VAL A 342 2.83 -1.01 -16.03
CA VAL A 342 1.80 -1.70 -15.25
C VAL A 342 1.70 -3.16 -15.65
N THR A 343 1.67 -3.47 -16.95
CA THR A 343 1.66 -4.85 -17.45
C THR A 343 2.86 -5.65 -16.95
N ARG A 344 4.04 -5.04 -17.03
CA ARG A 344 5.28 -5.69 -16.56
C ARG A 344 5.25 -5.98 -15.06
N LEU A 345 4.71 -5.06 -14.26
CA LEU A 345 4.57 -5.26 -12.81
C LEU A 345 3.60 -6.41 -12.48
N ILE A 346 2.48 -6.51 -13.20
CA ILE A 346 1.52 -7.61 -13.05
C ILE A 346 2.18 -8.95 -13.39
N GLU A 347 2.95 -9.02 -14.48
CA GLU A 347 3.70 -10.23 -14.87
C GLU A 347 4.72 -10.66 -13.82
N VAL A 348 5.48 -9.69 -13.27
CA VAL A 348 6.42 -9.95 -12.17
C VAL A 348 5.68 -10.49 -10.95
N GLY A 349 4.59 -9.84 -10.54
CA GLY A 349 3.82 -10.27 -9.38
C GLY A 349 3.24 -11.68 -9.53
N TYR A 350 2.71 -12.00 -10.70
CA TYR A 350 2.19 -13.34 -11.01
C TYR A 350 3.30 -14.40 -10.95
N THR A 351 4.46 -14.10 -11.54
CA THR A 351 5.61 -15.01 -11.57
C THR A 351 6.16 -15.25 -10.17
N ASP A 352 6.36 -14.19 -9.39
CA ASP A 352 6.88 -14.26 -8.03
C ASP A 352 5.97 -15.10 -7.10
N ALA A 353 4.66 -14.94 -7.24
CA ALA A 353 3.71 -15.74 -6.47
C ALA A 353 3.74 -17.22 -6.92
N ARG A 354 3.85 -17.49 -8.21
CA ARG A 354 3.97 -18.85 -8.77
C ARG A 354 5.23 -19.55 -8.28
N GLU A 355 6.36 -18.85 -8.27
CA GLU A 355 7.64 -19.38 -7.79
C GLU A 355 7.63 -19.67 -6.28
N GLN A 356 6.75 -19.01 -5.53
CA GLN A 356 6.57 -19.24 -4.09
C GLN A 356 5.35 -20.14 -3.78
N HIS A 357 4.87 -20.93 -4.74
CA HIS A 357 3.68 -21.78 -4.59
C HIS A 357 3.71 -22.60 -3.31
N ASP A 358 4.73 -23.43 -3.12
CA ASP A 358 4.83 -24.34 -1.97
C ASP A 358 4.86 -23.58 -0.63
N ARG A 359 5.48 -22.41 -0.60
CA ARG A 359 5.51 -21.55 0.59
C ARG A 359 4.14 -20.97 0.90
N ILE A 360 3.38 -20.59 -0.13
CA ILE A 360 2.01 -20.09 0.01
C ILE A 360 1.08 -21.23 0.44
N GLU A 361 1.19 -22.40 -0.19
CA GLU A 361 0.40 -23.58 0.13
C GLU A 361 0.63 -23.99 1.59
N GLY A 362 1.89 -24.14 2.03
CA GLY A 362 2.22 -24.43 3.42
C GLY A 362 1.65 -23.39 4.40
N PHE A 363 1.73 -22.10 4.07
CA PHE A 363 1.11 -21.05 4.90
C PHE A 363 -0.42 -21.20 4.99
N LEU A 364 -1.07 -21.69 3.94
CA LEU A 364 -2.53 -21.88 3.94
C LEU A 364 -2.96 -23.14 4.70
N GLU A 365 -2.20 -24.21 4.60
CA GLU A 365 -2.54 -25.53 5.19
C GLU A 365 -2.25 -25.59 6.67
N ASP A 366 -1.21 -24.94 7.17
CA ASP A 366 -0.82 -24.99 8.58
C ASP A 366 -1.88 -24.37 9.48
N SER A 367 -2.64 -25.23 10.17
CA SER A 367 -3.56 -24.84 11.23
C SER A 367 -2.90 -24.79 12.62
N GLU A 368 -1.71 -25.38 12.79
CA GLU A 368 -0.89 -25.34 14.00
C GLU A 368 0.49 -24.78 13.65
N LEU A 369 0.94 -23.74 14.37
CA LEU A 369 2.26 -23.14 14.22
C LEU A 369 3.35 -24.20 14.43
N PRO A 370 4.13 -24.60 13.40
CA PRO A 370 5.29 -25.45 13.59
C PRO A 370 6.36 -24.71 14.39
N PRO A 371 7.22 -25.41 15.17
CA PRO A 371 8.38 -24.80 15.79
C PRO A 371 9.27 -24.22 14.68
N ARG A 372 9.50 -22.91 14.71
CA ARG A 372 10.32 -22.22 13.72
C ARG A 372 11.77 -22.74 13.78
N SER A 373 12.31 -23.12 12.62
CA SER A 373 13.71 -23.52 12.52
C SER A 373 14.61 -22.29 12.72
N GLU A 374 15.71 -22.46 13.45
CA GLU A 374 16.76 -21.44 13.69
C GLU A 374 17.31 -20.81 12.39
N ALA A 375 17.13 -21.47 11.24
CA ALA A 375 17.58 -20.99 9.94
C ALA A 375 16.96 -19.64 9.51
N HIS A 376 15.72 -19.35 9.89
CA HIS A 376 15.05 -18.10 9.49
C HIS A 376 15.53 -16.88 10.29
N LEU A 377 15.98 -17.08 11.52
CA LEU A 377 16.58 -16.01 12.34
C LEU A 377 18.03 -15.72 11.88
N ALA A 378 18.75 -16.72 11.38
CA ALA A 378 20.10 -16.54 10.86
C ALA A 378 20.17 -15.75 9.55
N GLU A 379 19.13 -15.80 8.73
CA GLU A 379 19.04 -14.98 7.49
C GLU A 379 18.82 -13.49 7.80
N LEU A 380 18.26 -13.16 8.98
CA LEU A 380 17.99 -11.79 9.40
C LEU A 380 19.16 -11.15 10.17
N ASP A 381 19.97 -11.93 10.85
CA ASP A 381 21.06 -11.43 11.70
C ASP A 381 22.42 -11.36 11.01
N GLY A 382 22.61 -11.80 9.78
CA GLY A 382 23.89 -11.81 9.07
C GLY A 382 25.03 -12.43 9.89
N PRO A 383 26.09 -12.98 9.30
CA PRO A 383 27.13 -13.66 10.08
C PRO A 383 27.75 -12.69 11.10
N GLY A 384 27.61 -13.07 12.38
CA GLY A 384 28.10 -12.31 13.49
C GLY A 384 29.55 -11.92 13.36
N HIS A 385 29.87 -10.72 13.76
CA HIS A 385 31.24 -10.28 14.01
C HIS A 385 31.88 -11.21 15.05
N ASN A 386 32.72 -12.11 14.61
CA ASN A 386 33.79 -12.63 15.45
C ASN A 386 35.03 -11.80 15.19
N SER A 387 35.45 -11.12 16.26
CA SER A 387 36.74 -10.45 16.54
C SER A 387 37.20 -9.40 15.55
#